data_01bf5daaac5c2486dd5fd8422296a364
#
_entry.id   01bf5daaac5c2486dd5fd8422296a364
#
_cell.length_a   1.000
_cell.length_b   1.000
_cell.length_c   1.000
_cell.angle_alpha   90.00
_cell.angle_beta   90.00
_cell.angle_gamma   90.00
#
_symmetry.space_group_name_H-M   'P 1'
#
loop_
_entity.id
_entity.type
_entity.pdbx_description
1 polymer ?
#
loop_
_entity_poly.entity_id
_entity_poly.type
_entity_poly.pdbx_seq_one_letter_code
_entity_poly.pdbx_strand_id
1 'polypeptide(L)'
;MRICLILEGWYPYVNGRVSSWMHNYFNEMTEHEFVLVTIGANAESRGNFKYELADNVVEVKEVFLDDAFQVSGNSNFKEIFNDTERQALKDLLSCQSPDWEVLFDIFNQRQVNPSDFLRSRLFLELLTEIVEENHQNQAFADLFHPTRSMLLTVLYLMTQD
;
A
#
# COMPACT_ATOMS: atom_id res chain seq x y z
N MET A 1 7.07 23.90 7.37
CA MET A 1 6.20 22.75 7.78
C MET A 1 6.68 21.54 6.98
N ARG A 2 6.69 20.33 7.60
CA ARG A 2 7.03 19.09 6.85
C ARG A 2 5.76 18.46 6.31
N ILE A 3 5.74 18.16 5.02
CA ILE A 3 4.58 17.62 4.27
C ILE A 3 4.97 16.29 3.65
N CYS A 4 4.21 15.24 3.91
CA CYS A 4 4.35 13.97 3.23
C CYS A 4 3.40 13.91 2.04
N LEU A 5 3.93 13.55 0.86
CA LEU A 5 3.15 13.36 -0.36
C LEU A 5 3.29 11.91 -0.85
N ILE A 6 2.17 11.28 -1.09
CA ILE A 6 2.11 9.94 -1.69
C ILE A 6 1.87 10.10 -3.19
N LEU A 7 2.81 9.61 -3.99
CA LEU A 7 2.83 9.79 -5.45
C LEU A 7 2.83 8.42 -6.14
N GLU A 8 1.87 8.21 -7.03
CA GLU A 8 1.78 6.96 -7.80
C GLU A 8 2.41 7.13 -9.19
N GLY A 9 3.40 6.32 -9.51
CA GLY A 9 3.88 5.96 -10.85
C GLY A 9 4.59 7.01 -11.71
N TRP A 10 4.56 8.31 -11.39
CA TRP A 10 5.01 9.35 -12.31
C TRP A 10 6.27 10.09 -11.86
N TYR A 11 6.19 10.87 -10.81
CA TYR A 11 7.32 11.64 -10.31
C TYR A 11 8.08 10.84 -9.24
N PRO A 12 9.40 10.81 -9.25
CA PRO A 12 10.33 11.48 -10.16
C PRO A 12 10.81 10.65 -11.37
N TYR A 13 10.17 9.53 -11.72
CA TYR A 13 10.67 8.54 -12.67
C TYR A 13 10.33 8.81 -14.13
N VAL A 14 9.24 9.50 -14.42
CA VAL A 14 8.71 9.66 -15.77
C VAL A 14 8.59 11.14 -16.12
N ASN A 15 9.09 11.51 -17.31
CA ASN A 15 8.86 12.84 -17.86
C ASN A 15 7.41 12.98 -18.31
N GLY A 16 6.71 14.01 -17.85
CA GLY A 16 5.32 14.23 -18.21
C GLY A 16 4.73 15.47 -17.53
N ARG A 17 3.50 15.81 -17.91
CA ARG A 17 2.83 17.03 -17.39
C ARG A 17 2.68 17.02 -15.88
N VAL A 18 2.24 15.89 -15.33
CA VAL A 18 2.07 15.72 -13.86
C VAL A 18 3.42 15.84 -13.17
N SER A 19 4.45 15.15 -13.68
CA SER A 19 5.78 15.20 -13.11
C SER A 19 6.41 16.59 -13.18
N SER A 20 6.24 17.29 -14.31
CA SER A 20 6.73 18.68 -14.45
C SER A 20 5.99 19.62 -13.51
N TRP A 21 4.68 19.44 -13.34
CA TRP A 21 3.91 20.22 -12.38
C TRP A 21 4.37 19.99 -10.94
N MET A 22 4.57 18.73 -10.54
CA MET A 22 5.09 18.38 -9.22
C MET A 22 6.49 18.95 -8.98
N HIS A 23 7.36 18.86 -9.99
CA HIS A 23 8.71 19.42 -9.91
C HIS A 23 8.68 20.94 -9.67
N ASN A 24 7.85 21.68 -10.43
CA ASN A 24 7.68 23.11 -10.22
C ASN A 24 7.08 23.42 -8.85
N TYR A 25 6.10 22.61 -8.40
CA TYR A 25 5.48 22.78 -7.08
C TYR A 25 6.52 22.76 -5.96
N PHE A 26 7.43 21.78 -5.96
CA PHE A 26 8.50 21.73 -4.95
C PHE A 26 9.45 22.93 -5.03
N ASN A 27 9.84 23.33 -6.23
CA ASN A 27 10.75 24.47 -6.42
C ASN A 27 10.14 25.81 -6.00
N GLU A 28 8.82 25.96 -6.08
CA GLU A 28 8.12 27.19 -5.68
C GLU A 28 7.78 27.22 -4.18
N MET A 29 7.60 26.04 -3.54
CA MET A 29 7.20 25.91 -2.13
C MET A 29 8.40 25.74 -1.21
N THR A 30 9.41 26.59 -1.35
CA THR A 30 10.71 26.47 -0.66
C THR A 30 10.63 26.61 0.87
N GLU A 31 9.56 27.19 1.41
CA GLU A 31 9.32 27.32 2.85
C GLU A 31 8.85 26.02 3.53
N HIS A 32 8.61 24.97 2.74
CA HIS A 32 8.17 23.66 3.24
C HIS A 32 9.21 22.59 2.95
N GLU A 33 9.33 21.61 3.84
CA GLU A 33 10.07 20.37 3.61
C GLU A 33 9.12 19.29 3.13
N PHE A 34 9.55 18.50 2.15
CA PHE A 34 8.75 17.43 1.59
C PHE A 34 9.39 16.05 1.84
N VAL A 35 8.57 15.11 2.24
CA VAL A 35 8.85 13.68 2.24
C VAL A 35 8.00 13.05 1.14
N LEU A 36 8.62 12.36 0.21
CA LEU A 36 7.91 11.69 -0.88
C LEU A 36 7.82 10.20 -0.59
N VAL A 37 6.61 9.65 -0.67
CA VAL A 37 6.37 8.21 -0.74
C VAL A 37 5.94 7.90 -2.16
N THR A 38 6.83 7.28 -2.93
CA THR A 38 6.58 6.99 -4.33
C THR A 38 6.20 5.52 -4.51
N ILE A 39 5.08 5.26 -5.18
CA ILE A 39 4.60 3.92 -5.47
C ILE A 39 4.80 3.65 -6.95
N GLY A 40 5.75 2.79 -7.28
CA GLY A 40 6.06 2.39 -8.65
C GLY A 40 5.64 0.96 -8.98
N ALA A 41 5.45 0.65 -10.26
CA ALA A 41 5.13 -0.70 -10.69
C ALA A 41 6.39 -1.60 -10.67
N ASN A 42 7.49 -1.13 -11.27
CA ASN A 42 8.68 -1.94 -11.54
C ASN A 42 9.87 -1.49 -10.69
N ALA A 43 10.44 -2.40 -9.93
CA ALA A 43 11.61 -2.17 -9.08
C ALA A 43 12.86 -1.73 -9.87
N GLU A 44 12.94 -2.01 -11.18
CA GLU A 44 14.01 -1.54 -12.06
C GLU A 44 14.13 0.00 -12.13
N SER A 45 13.03 0.70 -11.81
CA SER A 45 13.01 2.17 -11.78
C SER A 45 13.63 2.76 -10.53
N ARG A 46 13.95 1.95 -9.53
CA ARG A 46 14.49 2.38 -8.23
C ARG A 46 15.73 3.27 -8.40
N GLY A 47 15.70 4.46 -7.78
CA GLY A 47 16.78 5.44 -7.86
C GLY A 47 17.00 6.08 -9.23
N ASN A 48 16.20 5.75 -10.25
CA ASN A 48 16.36 6.22 -11.63
C ASN A 48 15.55 7.50 -11.87
N PHE A 49 15.85 8.54 -11.13
CA PHE A 49 15.12 9.80 -11.20
C PHE A 49 15.41 10.55 -12.51
N LYS A 50 14.34 11.03 -13.15
CA LYS A 50 14.38 11.85 -14.36
C LYS A 50 14.45 13.36 -14.06
N TYR A 51 14.24 13.72 -12.80
CA TYR A 51 14.31 15.08 -12.30
C TYR A 51 15.37 15.16 -11.22
N GLU A 52 16.12 16.25 -11.20
CA GLU A 52 16.91 16.62 -10.04
C GLU A 52 15.94 17.04 -8.93
N LEU A 53 16.04 16.42 -7.77
CA LEU A 53 15.13 16.72 -6.68
C LEU A 53 15.41 18.11 -6.12
N ALA A 54 14.36 18.85 -5.80
CA ALA A 54 14.49 20.15 -5.16
C ALA A 54 15.09 20.00 -3.74
N ASP A 55 15.87 21.00 -3.30
CA ASP A 55 16.60 20.97 -2.02
C ASP A 55 15.69 20.77 -0.79
N ASN A 56 14.42 21.13 -0.91
CA ASN A 56 13.42 20.97 0.14
C ASN A 56 12.72 19.62 0.12
N VAL A 57 13.06 18.72 -0.80
CA VAL A 57 12.69 17.30 -0.76
C VAL A 57 13.73 16.59 0.10
N VAL A 58 13.42 16.40 1.38
CA VAL A 58 14.36 15.91 2.38
C VAL A 58 14.47 14.39 2.45
N GLU A 59 13.46 13.68 1.93
CA GLU A 59 13.41 12.21 1.93
C GLU A 59 12.55 11.69 0.78
N VAL A 60 12.98 10.56 0.19
CA VAL A 60 12.17 9.80 -0.79
C VAL A 60 12.13 8.35 -0.34
N LYS A 61 10.94 7.87 0.02
CA LYS A 61 10.66 6.45 0.26
C LYS A 61 10.10 5.84 -1.02
N GLU A 62 10.81 4.86 -1.57
CA GLU A 62 10.46 4.19 -2.81
C GLU A 62 9.82 2.83 -2.53
N VAL A 63 8.58 2.65 -2.94
CA VAL A 63 7.83 1.39 -2.84
C VAL A 63 7.53 0.90 -4.24
N PHE A 64 7.92 -0.35 -4.54
CA PHE A 64 7.64 -0.96 -5.83
C PHE A 64 6.76 -2.20 -5.64
N LEU A 65 5.70 -2.28 -6.46
CA LEU A 65 4.75 -3.41 -6.40
C LEU A 65 5.43 -4.75 -6.72
N ASP A 66 6.45 -4.74 -7.57
CA ASP A 66 7.23 -5.93 -7.87
C ASP A 66 7.88 -6.54 -6.62
N ASP A 67 8.35 -5.72 -5.69
CA ASP A 67 8.94 -6.21 -4.44
C ASP A 67 7.91 -7.00 -3.62
N ALA A 68 6.67 -6.50 -3.58
CA ALA A 68 5.57 -7.18 -2.88
C ALA A 68 5.22 -8.55 -3.50
N PHE A 69 5.38 -8.69 -4.83
CA PHE A 69 5.14 -9.96 -5.52
C PHE A 69 6.31 -10.93 -5.43
N GLN A 70 7.54 -10.43 -5.27
CA GLN A 70 8.75 -11.25 -5.17
C GLN A 70 8.92 -11.88 -3.78
N VAL A 71 8.26 -11.37 -2.75
CA VAL A 71 8.27 -11.98 -1.43
C VAL A 71 7.61 -13.36 -1.52
N SER A 72 8.44 -14.39 -1.46
CA SER A 72 8.03 -15.78 -1.58
C SER A 72 7.09 -16.13 -0.43
N GLY A 73 5.80 -16.23 -0.71
CA GLY A 73 4.80 -16.59 0.29
C GLY A 73 5.02 -18.02 0.80
N ASN A 74 4.97 -18.18 2.11
CA ASN A 74 5.01 -19.49 2.75
C ASN A 74 3.62 -20.14 2.61
N SER A 75 3.53 -21.29 1.96
CA SER A 75 2.28 -22.04 1.78
C SER A 75 1.67 -22.55 3.10
N ASN A 76 2.37 -22.42 4.22
CA ASN A 76 1.97 -22.81 5.56
C ASN A 76 1.62 -21.62 6.46
N PHE A 77 0.93 -20.61 5.94
CA PHE A 77 0.44 -19.50 6.75
C PHE A 77 -0.47 -20.03 7.89
N LYS A 78 -0.03 -19.87 9.13
CA LYS A 78 -0.68 -20.39 10.34
C LYS A 78 -0.95 -19.29 11.37
N GLU A 79 -0.89 -18.04 10.96
CA GLU A 79 -1.20 -16.95 11.88
C GLU A 79 -2.64 -17.08 12.39
N ILE A 80 -2.77 -16.98 13.70
CA ILE A 80 -4.07 -16.95 14.38
C ILE A 80 -4.38 -15.52 14.72
N PHE A 81 -5.50 -15.03 14.22
CA PHE A 81 -6.00 -13.69 14.49
C PHE A 81 -7.16 -13.76 15.48
N ASN A 82 -7.12 -12.90 16.49
CA ASN A 82 -8.23 -12.75 17.43
C ASN A 82 -9.40 -11.98 16.79
N ASP A 83 -10.52 -11.88 17.48
CA ASP A 83 -11.74 -11.27 16.95
C ASP A 83 -11.55 -9.78 16.63
N THR A 84 -10.76 -9.03 17.41
CA THR A 84 -10.45 -7.62 17.16
C THR A 84 -9.63 -7.45 15.90
N GLU A 85 -8.62 -8.29 15.71
CA GLU A 85 -7.77 -8.30 14.51
C GLU A 85 -8.58 -8.69 13.27
N ARG A 86 -9.43 -9.70 13.37
CA ARG A 86 -10.33 -10.09 12.28
C ARG A 86 -11.28 -8.97 11.90
N GLN A 87 -11.83 -8.23 12.89
CA GLN A 87 -12.70 -7.11 12.63
C GLN A 87 -11.95 -5.95 11.94
N ALA A 88 -10.74 -5.59 12.41
CA ALA A 88 -9.92 -4.56 11.78
C ALA A 88 -9.57 -4.90 10.31
N LEU A 89 -9.23 -6.18 10.05
CA LEU A 89 -8.99 -6.67 8.68
C LEU A 89 -10.27 -6.60 7.83
N LYS A 90 -11.42 -6.96 8.39
CA LYS A 90 -12.72 -6.91 7.70
C LYS A 90 -13.13 -5.48 7.37
N ASP A 91 -12.94 -4.53 8.30
CA ASP A 91 -13.22 -3.12 8.10
C ASP A 91 -12.34 -2.53 6.99
N LEU A 92 -11.04 -2.89 6.97
CA LEU A 92 -10.14 -2.52 5.87
C LEU A 92 -10.63 -3.05 4.52
N LEU A 93 -11.01 -4.33 4.46
CA LEU A 93 -11.52 -4.99 3.26
C LEU A 93 -12.84 -4.39 2.75
N SER A 94 -13.66 -3.89 3.67
CA SER A 94 -14.96 -3.27 3.37
C SER A 94 -14.88 -1.77 3.11
N CYS A 95 -13.67 -1.19 3.05
CA CYS A 95 -13.45 0.25 2.95
C CYS A 95 -14.13 1.05 4.08
N GLN A 96 -14.26 0.45 5.26
CA GLN A 96 -14.70 1.10 6.48
C GLN A 96 -13.49 1.80 7.15
N SER A 97 -13.71 2.43 8.30
CA SER A 97 -12.62 2.98 9.12
C SER A 97 -12.05 1.91 10.03
N PRO A 98 -10.95 1.22 9.64
CA PRO A 98 -10.37 0.17 10.44
C PRO A 98 -9.63 0.72 11.66
N ASP A 99 -9.39 -0.13 12.65
CA ASP A 99 -8.43 0.16 13.71
C ASP A 99 -7.00 0.04 13.16
N TRP A 100 -6.41 1.20 12.86
CA TRP A 100 -5.08 1.29 12.27
C TRP A 100 -3.98 0.81 13.21
N GLU A 101 -4.12 1.00 14.54
CA GLU A 101 -3.13 0.54 15.51
C GLU A 101 -3.04 -0.98 15.47
N VAL A 102 -4.18 -1.66 15.45
CA VAL A 102 -4.25 -3.12 15.32
C VAL A 102 -3.65 -3.60 14.00
N LEU A 103 -3.93 -2.92 12.88
CA LEU A 103 -3.36 -3.29 11.59
C LEU A 103 -1.84 -3.10 11.55
N PHE A 104 -1.31 -2.01 12.11
CA PHE A 104 0.14 -1.79 12.21
C PHE A 104 0.80 -2.82 13.13
N ASP A 105 0.15 -3.24 14.23
CA ASP A 105 0.67 -4.32 15.05
C ASP A 105 0.81 -5.62 14.26
N ILE A 106 -0.20 -5.99 13.48
CA ILE A 106 -0.19 -7.19 12.64
C ILE A 106 0.95 -7.16 11.62
N PHE A 107 1.03 -6.10 10.80
CA PHE A 107 1.89 -6.10 9.61
C PHE A 107 3.29 -5.53 9.87
N ASN A 108 3.45 -4.60 10.80
CA ASN A 108 4.73 -4.01 11.16
C ASN A 108 5.36 -4.72 12.37
N GLN A 109 4.69 -4.76 13.53
CA GLN A 109 5.28 -5.30 14.76
C GLN A 109 5.43 -6.83 14.70
N ARG A 110 4.38 -7.55 14.32
CA ARG A 110 4.40 -9.01 14.16
C ARG A 110 4.99 -9.47 12.83
N GLN A 111 5.24 -8.53 11.91
CA GLN A 111 5.81 -8.78 10.58
C GLN A 111 5.05 -9.86 9.79
N VAL A 112 3.73 -9.87 9.89
CA VAL A 112 2.90 -10.76 9.07
C VAL A 112 3.07 -10.37 7.60
N ASN A 113 3.48 -11.35 6.80
CA ASN A 113 3.71 -11.10 5.38
C ASN A 113 2.39 -10.86 4.63
N PRO A 114 2.20 -9.69 3.99
CA PRO A 114 0.98 -9.37 3.25
C PRO A 114 0.62 -10.39 2.17
N SER A 115 1.62 -10.92 1.45
CA SER A 115 1.38 -11.91 0.40
C SER A 115 0.89 -13.24 0.96
N ASP A 116 1.35 -13.63 2.15
CA ASP A 116 0.88 -14.83 2.83
C ASP A 116 -0.55 -14.64 3.33
N PHE A 117 -0.86 -13.50 3.92
CA PHE A 117 -2.22 -13.15 4.31
C PHE A 117 -3.18 -13.20 3.12
N LEU A 118 -2.85 -12.53 1.99
CA LEU A 118 -3.70 -12.48 0.79
C LEU A 118 -3.85 -13.84 0.07
N ARG A 119 -3.02 -14.83 0.40
CA ARG A 119 -3.14 -16.22 -0.08
C ARG A 119 -3.77 -17.14 0.96
N SER A 120 -4.04 -16.63 2.15
CA SER A 120 -4.56 -17.43 3.25
C SER A 120 -6.05 -17.78 3.08
N ARG A 121 -6.44 -18.84 3.77
CA ARG A 121 -7.85 -19.20 3.91
C ARG A 121 -8.65 -18.12 4.64
N LEU A 122 -8.05 -17.47 5.63
CA LEU A 122 -8.68 -16.38 6.37
C LEU A 122 -9.10 -15.21 5.44
N PHE A 123 -8.24 -14.80 4.52
CA PHE A 123 -8.58 -13.74 3.56
C PHE A 123 -9.82 -14.10 2.74
N LEU A 124 -9.93 -15.37 2.28
CA LEU A 124 -11.09 -15.84 1.54
C LEU A 124 -12.35 -15.90 2.42
N GLU A 125 -12.22 -16.32 3.66
CA GLU A 125 -13.32 -16.35 4.64
C GLU A 125 -13.85 -14.94 4.89
N LEU A 126 -12.98 -13.96 5.17
CA LEU A 126 -13.37 -12.57 5.39
C LEU A 126 -14.09 -11.96 4.16
N LEU A 127 -13.58 -12.23 2.95
CA LEU A 127 -14.27 -11.77 1.73
C LEU A 127 -15.65 -12.42 1.56
N THR A 128 -15.78 -13.70 1.89
CA THR A 128 -17.07 -14.41 1.81
C THR A 128 -18.06 -13.80 2.80
N GLU A 129 -17.65 -13.57 4.04
CA GLU A 129 -18.47 -12.92 5.06
C GLU A 129 -18.94 -11.52 4.61
N ILE A 130 -18.04 -10.72 4.02
CA ILE A 130 -18.38 -9.38 3.52
C ILE A 130 -19.42 -9.45 2.39
N VAL A 131 -19.29 -10.40 1.46
CA VAL A 131 -20.25 -10.58 0.36
C VAL A 131 -21.62 -11.01 0.91
N GLU A 132 -21.65 -11.93 1.85
CA GLU A 132 -22.89 -12.42 2.45
C GLU A 132 -23.63 -11.33 3.24
N GLU A 133 -22.89 -10.52 4.01
CA GLU A 133 -23.48 -9.43 4.81
C GLU A 133 -24.03 -8.26 3.97
N ASN A 134 -23.36 -7.92 2.89
CA ASN A 134 -23.74 -6.79 2.04
C ASN A 134 -24.87 -7.12 1.05
N HIS A 135 -25.34 -8.36 0.97
CA HIS A 135 -26.38 -8.83 0.04
C HIS A 135 -26.16 -8.35 -1.42
N GLN A 136 -24.92 -8.10 -1.81
CA GLN A 136 -24.59 -7.60 -3.14
C GLN A 136 -24.60 -8.75 -4.14
N ASN A 137 -25.34 -8.59 -5.23
CA ASN A 137 -25.33 -9.48 -6.41
C ASN A 137 -24.02 -9.37 -7.21
N GLN A 138 -22.90 -9.12 -6.55
CA GLN A 138 -21.60 -9.10 -7.19
C GLN A 138 -21.00 -10.51 -7.21
N ALA A 139 -20.46 -10.90 -8.35
CA ALA A 139 -19.72 -12.13 -8.42
C ALA A 139 -18.46 -12.03 -7.53
N PHE A 140 -18.15 -13.10 -6.79
CA PHE A 140 -16.98 -13.16 -5.92
C PHE A 140 -15.69 -12.73 -6.65
N ALA A 141 -15.53 -13.11 -7.92
CA ALA A 141 -14.38 -12.75 -8.73
C ALA A 141 -14.26 -11.22 -8.96
N ASP A 142 -15.38 -10.52 -9.09
CA ASP A 142 -15.40 -9.06 -9.31
C ASP A 142 -14.96 -8.28 -8.07
N LEU A 143 -15.13 -8.86 -6.89
CA LEU A 143 -14.63 -8.30 -5.64
C LEU A 143 -13.19 -8.75 -5.35
N PHE A 144 -12.88 -10.03 -5.55
CA PHE A 144 -11.61 -10.65 -5.16
C PHE A 144 -10.40 -10.01 -5.84
N HIS A 145 -10.42 -9.84 -7.16
CA HIS A 145 -9.25 -9.35 -7.89
C HIS A 145 -8.92 -7.89 -7.61
N PRO A 146 -9.87 -6.93 -7.67
CA PRO A 146 -9.61 -5.54 -7.32
C PRO A 146 -9.16 -5.38 -5.86
N THR A 147 -9.85 -6.02 -4.92
CA THR A 147 -9.55 -5.94 -3.50
C THR A 147 -8.14 -6.44 -3.21
N ARG A 148 -7.75 -7.58 -3.77
CA ARG A 148 -6.41 -8.14 -3.61
C ARG A 148 -5.33 -7.21 -4.15
N SER A 149 -5.53 -6.61 -5.32
CA SER A 149 -4.55 -5.71 -5.93
C SER A 149 -4.38 -4.42 -5.14
N MET A 150 -5.47 -3.81 -4.69
CA MET A 150 -5.42 -2.58 -3.88
C MET A 150 -4.77 -2.82 -2.52
N LEU A 151 -5.17 -3.89 -1.85
CA LEU A 151 -4.69 -4.20 -0.51
C LEU A 151 -3.23 -4.59 -0.46
N LEU A 152 -2.71 -5.27 -1.47
CA LEU A 152 -1.30 -5.66 -1.48
C LEU A 152 -0.39 -4.43 -1.29
N THR A 153 -0.70 -3.33 -1.96
CA THR A 153 0.05 -2.08 -1.82
C THR A 153 -0.08 -1.50 -0.41
N VAL A 154 -1.31 -1.42 0.13
CA VAL A 154 -1.56 -0.85 1.47
C VAL A 154 -0.86 -1.68 2.55
N LEU A 155 -1.03 -3.00 2.51
CA LEU A 155 -0.43 -3.89 3.49
C LEU A 155 1.10 -3.93 3.38
N TYR A 156 1.63 -3.85 2.17
CA TYR A 156 3.08 -3.76 1.96
C TYR A 156 3.66 -2.45 2.53
N LEU A 157 2.97 -1.33 2.36
CA LEU A 157 3.37 -0.05 2.96
C LEU A 157 3.44 -0.14 4.50
N MET A 158 2.54 -0.88 5.12
CA MET A 158 2.54 -1.09 6.58
C MET A 158 3.73 -1.91 7.08
N THR A 159 4.41 -2.66 6.22
CA THR A 159 5.61 -3.44 6.59
C THR A 159 6.90 -2.64 6.45
N GLN A 160 6.84 -1.40 5.95
CA GLN A 160 8.03 -0.56 5.77
C GLN A 160 8.26 0.29 7.03
N ASP A 161 9.53 0.37 7.45
CA ASP A 161 10.00 1.20 8.58
C ASP A 161 10.00 2.72 8.25
#